data_d4285ad820dcb30d6fe7ee51f2f68691
#
_entry.id   d4285ad820dcb30d6fe7ee51f2f68691
#
_cell.length_a   1.000
_cell.length_b   1.000
_cell.length_c   1.000
_cell.angle_alpha   90.00
_cell.angle_beta   90.00
_cell.angle_gamma   90.00
#
_symmetry.space_group_name_H-M   'P 1'
#
loop_
_entity.id
_entity.type
_entity.pdbx_description
1 polymer ?
#
loop_
_entity_poly.entity_id
_entity_poly.type
_entity_poly.pdbx_seq_one_letter_code
_entity_poly.pdbx_strand_id
1 'polypeptide(L)'
;MKTFDQYLREKGYAENTVNSYSFAICQLIDKTQSLTNQSLLAHKEWLVSSFAPKTANNRIGAINVYLDYIAFDWIRLRGVRIQQKPFLDNVISNEQYVRLIEGLKQDGDWFWYFIVRFLVCTGARVSELRQFKVEHVIAGYMDIVSKGQKLRRIWIPDSLRQESIAWKADPMNGFLF
;
A
#
# COMPACT_ATOMS: atom_id res chain seq x y z
N MET A 1 22.67 8.35 20.88
CA MET A 1 21.21 8.64 20.88
C MET A 1 20.57 7.83 19.74
N LYS A 2 19.49 7.09 20.00
CA LYS A 2 18.81 6.30 18.94
C LYS A 2 18.20 7.27 17.92
N THR A 3 18.19 6.89 16.64
CA THR A 3 17.49 7.67 15.61
C THR A 3 15.98 7.43 15.70
N PHE A 4 15.17 8.34 15.14
CA PHE A 4 13.72 8.17 15.11
C PHE A 4 13.31 6.90 14.35
N ASP A 5 14.00 6.58 13.26
CA ASP A 5 13.77 5.33 12.50
C ASP A 5 14.01 4.08 13.32
N GLN A 6 15.10 4.06 14.11
CA GLN A 6 15.38 2.95 15.04
C GLN A 6 14.29 2.81 16.10
N TYR A 7 13.83 3.94 16.66
CA TYR A 7 12.71 3.94 17.60
C TYR A 7 11.43 3.35 17.00
N LEU A 8 11.08 3.73 15.77
CA LEU A 8 9.90 3.21 15.08
C LEU A 8 10.01 1.69 14.82
N ARG A 9 11.18 1.20 14.38
CA ARG A 9 11.41 -0.24 14.17
C ARG A 9 11.30 -1.04 15.46
N GLU A 10 11.87 -0.55 16.56
CA GLU A 10 11.74 -1.17 17.89
C GLU A 10 10.29 -1.19 18.39
N LYS A 11 9.49 -0.21 18.03
CA LYS A 11 8.05 -0.19 18.29
C LYS A 11 7.23 -1.11 17.37
N GLY A 12 7.87 -1.81 16.43
CA GLY A 12 7.22 -2.76 15.53
C GLY A 12 6.50 -2.12 14.34
N TYR A 13 6.83 -0.87 13.98
CA TYR A 13 6.27 -0.24 12.78
C TYR A 13 6.83 -0.90 11.51
N ALA A 14 5.93 -1.15 10.53
CA ALA A 14 6.33 -1.67 9.22
C ALA A 14 7.23 -0.66 8.48
N GLU A 15 8.19 -1.14 7.65
CA GLU A 15 9.17 -0.30 6.97
C GLU A 15 8.54 0.83 6.14
N ASN A 16 7.43 0.55 5.44
CA ASN A 16 6.69 1.59 4.73
C ASN A 16 6.13 2.69 5.65
N THR A 17 5.80 2.34 6.90
CA THR A 17 5.36 3.32 7.90
C THR A 17 6.54 4.12 8.43
N VAL A 18 7.69 3.46 8.66
CA VAL A 18 8.94 4.13 9.04
C VAL A 18 9.28 5.19 8.00
N ASN A 19 9.37 4.82 6.73
CA ASN A 19 9.68 5.75 5.63
C ASN A 19 8.68 6.91 5.53
N SER A 20 7.38 6.61 5.65
CA SER A 20 6.32 7.64 5.59
C SER A 20 6.39 8.62 6.77
N TYR A 21 6.70 8.12 7.97
CA TYR A 21 6.79 8.93 9.18
C TYR A 21 8.06 9.77 9.15
N SER A 22 9.22 9.20 8.79
CA SER A 22 10.47 9.95 8.65
C SER A 22 10.36 11.06 7.63
N PHE A 23 9.71 10.80 6.48
CA PHE A 23 9.42 11.85 5.50
C PHE A 23 8.56 12.99 6.08
N ALA A 24 7.51 12.65 6.85
CA ALA A 24 6.66 13.66 7.47
C ALA A 24 7.41 14.53 8.50
N ILE A 25 8.39 13.94 9.20
CA ILE A 25 9.21 14.67 10.17
C ILE A 25 10.25 15.54 9.48
N CYS A 26 10.91 15.06 8.42
CA CYS A 26 11.77 15.92 7.59
C CYS A 26 11.00 17.16 7.11
N GLN A 27 9.78 16.97 6.61
CA GLN A 27 8.93 18.06 6.15
C GLN A 27 8.53 19.04 7.28
N LEU A 28 8.28 18.54 8.50
CA LEU A 28 8.05 19.39 9.67
C LEU A 28 9.28 20.25 9.98
N ILE A 29 10.46 19.63 10.04
CA ILE A 29 11.72 20.30 10.37
C ILE A 29 12.08 21.36 9.32
N ASP A 30 11.92 21.02 8.04
CA ASP A 30 12.22 21.96 6.93
C ASP A 30 11.31 23.21 6.95
N LYS A 31 10.06 23.05 7.43
CA LYS A 31 9.09 24.15 7.46
C LYS A 31 9.07 24.94 8.77
N THR A 32 9.63 24.40 9.84
CA THR A 32 9.57 25.04 11.16
C THR A 32 10.98 25.40 11.63
N GLN A 33 11.21 26.65 11.96
CA GLN A 33 12.50 27.10 12.53
C GLN A 33 12.71 26.62 13.97
N SER A 34 11.63 26.40 14.71
CA SER A 34 11.64 25.92 16.08
C SER A 34 10.37 25.12 16.39
N LEU A 35 10.51 24.10 17.23
CA LEU A 35 9.37 23.31 17.70
C LEU A 35 8.72 24.02 18.88
N THR A 36 7.59 24.63 18.63
CA THR A 36 6.70 25.26 19.63
C THR A 36 5.26 24.80 19.36
N ASN A 37 4.39 24.90 20.35
CA ASN A 37 2.96 24.62 20.16
C ASN A 37 2.34 25.45 19.01
N GLN A 38 2.79 26.70 18.88
CA GLN A 38 2.31 27.61 17.82
C GLN A 38 2.78 27.13 16.44
N SER A 39 4.07 26.77 16.27
CA SER A 39 4.60 26.27 14.99
C SER A 39 3.97 24.93 14.60
N LEU A 40 3.68 24.04 15.55
CA LEU A 40 2.96 22.78 15.32
C LEU A 40 1.53 22.99 14.84
N LEU A 41 0.81 23.95 15.43
CA LEU A 41 -0.55 24.31 14.99
C LEU A 41 -0.54 24.89 13.56
N ALA A 42 0.38 25.83 13.29
CA ALA A 42 0.54 26.40 11.95
C ALA A 42 0.90 25.33 10.91
N HIS A 43 1.80 24.40 11.26
CA HIS A 43 2.14 23.27 10.37
C HIS A 43 0.93 22.34 10.13
N LYS A 44 0.13 22.07 11.16
CA LYS A 44 -1.12 21.31 10.99
C LYS A 44 -2.10 22.02 10.05
N GLU A 45 -2.31 23.31 10.18
CA GLU A 45 -3.16 24.09 9.29
C GLU A 45 -2.68 24.01 7.85
N TRP A 46 -1.38 24.12 7.63
CA TRP A 46 -0.79 23.92 6.32
C TRP A 46 -1.01 22.50 5.79
N LEU A 47 -0.85 21.47 6.61
CA LEU A 47 -1.12 20.08 6.19
C LEU A 47 -2.57 19.90 5.73
N VAL A 48 -3.50 20.48 6.47
CA VAL A 48 -4.95 20.38 6.19
C VAL A 48 -5.33 21.13 4.91
N SER A 49 -4.70 22.28 4.65
CA SER A 49 -4.97 23.08 3.44
C SER A 49 -4.29 22.54 2.19
N SER A 50 -3.12 21.87 2.34
CA SER A 50 -2.29 21.45 1.21
C SER A 50 -2.49 20.00 0.78
N PHE A 51 -3.08 19.15 1.63
CA PHE A 51 -3.17 17.71 1.38
C PHE A 51 -4.58 17.16 1.61
N ALA A 52 -4.87 16.04 0.93
CA ALA A 52 -6.10 15.29 1.20
C ALA A 52 -6.17 14.87 2.69
N PRO A 53 -7.37 14.85 3.31
CA PRO A 53 -7.55 14.59 4.75
C PRO A 53 -6.87 13.32 5.27
N LYS A 54 -6.84 12.26 4.46
CA LYS A 54 -6.15 11.00 4.82
C LYS A 54 -4.62 11.18 4.92
N THR A 55 -4.03 11.94 4.00
CA THR A 55 -2.60 12.26 4.00
C THR A 55 -2.23 13.17 5.16
N ALA A 56 -3.04 14.23 5.38
CA ALA A 56 -2.87 15.13 6.51
C ALA A 56 -2.91 14.37 7.84
N ASN A 57 -3.90 13.49 8.05
CA ASN A 57 -4.02 12.68 9.26
C ASN A 57 -2.85 11.72 9.46
N ASN A 58 -2.33 11.11 8.40
CA ASN A 58 -1.15 10.25 8.49
C ASN A 58 0.08 11.04 8.97
N ARG A 59 0.30 12.24 8.44
CA ARG A 59 1.41 13.12 8.84
C ARG A 59 1.23 13.66 10.27
N ILE A 60 0.01 14.05 10.64
CA ILE A 60 -0.32 14.44 12.03
C ILE A 60 -0.01 13.28 12.99
N GLY A 61 -0.36 12.05 12.63
CA GLY A 61 -0.03 10.86 13.40
C GLY A 61 1.49 10.67 13.58
N ALA A 62 2.26 10.85 12.49
CA ALA A 62 3.72 10.78 12.52
C ALA A 62 4.33 11.84 13.46
N ILE A 63 3.83 13.10 13.38
CA ILE A 63 4.26 14.19 14.25
C ILE A 63 3.99 13.86 15.72
N ASN A 64 2.80 13.37 16.05
CA ASN A 64 2.48 12.97 17.41
C ASN A 64 3.46 11.92 17.96
N VAL A 65 3.79 10.91 17.15
CA VAL A 65 4.75 9.84 17.54
C VAL A 65 6.18 10.41 17.69
N TYR A 66 6.56 11.36 16.84
CA TYR A 66 7.87 12.00 16.95
C TYR A 66 8.00 12.86 18.21
N LEU A 67 6.96 13.62 18.56
CA LEU A 67 6.94 14.44 19.75
C LEU A 67 6.99 13.58 21.03
N ASP A 68 6.32 12.43 21.02
CA ASP A 68 6.44 11.41 22.09
C ASP A 68 7.90 10.87 22.18
N TYR A 69 8.57 10.65 21.03
CA TYR A 69 9.95 10.17 20.95
C TYR A 69 10.96 11.17 21.55
N ILE A 70 10.80 12.46 21.28
CA ILE A 70 11.69 13.51 21.80
C ILE A 70 11.27 14.00 23.20
N ALA A 71 10.25 13.39 23.80
CA ALA A 71 9.67 13.78 25.09
C ALA A 71 9.31 15.28 25.18
N PHE A 72 8.75 15.82 24.09
CA PHE A 72 8.35 17.21 24.03
C PHE A 72 6.99 17.39 24.72
N ASP A 73 6.92 18.29 25.70
CA ASP A 73 5.66 18.64 26.39
C ASP A 73 4.78 19.50 25.47
N TRP A 74 3.67 18.95 25.00
CA TRP A 74 2.87 19.56 23.95
C TRP A 74 1.41 19.11 23.96
N ILE A 75 0.55 19.90 23.31
CA ILE A 75 -0.85 19.56 23.08
C ILE A 75 -0.93 18.63 21.86
N ARG A 76 -1.40 17.40 22.08
CA ARG A 76 -1.56 16.40 21.00
C ARG A 76 -2.41 16.93 19.85
N LEU A 77 -1.84 16.91 18.63
CA LEU A 77 -2.53 17.36 17.42
C LEU A 77 -3.68 16.39 17.08
N ARG A 78 -4.89 16.92 16.99
CA ARG A 78 -6.04 16.14 16.54
C ARG A 78 -6.11 16.13 15.03
N GLY A 79 -6.39 14.95 14.46
CA GLY A 79 -6.65 14.80 13.03
C GLY A 79 -7.95 15.50 12.59
N VAL A 80 -8.13 15.63 11.29
CA VAL A 80 -9.37 16.13 10.68
C VAL A 80 -10.35 14.98 10.43
N ARG A 81 -11.62 15.27 10.54
CA ARG A 81 -12.68 14.30 10.26
C ARG A 81 -12.71 13.97 8.78
N ILE A 82 -12.66 12.67 8.45
CA ILE A 82 -12.77 12.19 7.07
C ILE A 82 -14.21 11.74 6.85
N GLN A 83 -14.89 12.33 5.88
CA GLN A 83 -16.14 11.77 5.38
C GLN A 83 -15.78 10.58 4.47
N GLN A 84 -16.19 9.38 4.86
CA GLN A 84 -16.07 8.21 4.00
C GLN A 84 -17.23 8.24 3.00
N LYS A 85 -16.89 8.25 1.71
CA LYS A 85 -17.89 7.99 0.67
C LYS A 85 -18.25 6.51 0.75
N PRO A 86 -19.53 6.13 0.82
CA PRO A 86 -19.98 4.75 0.92
C PRO A 86 -19.82 3.96 -0.39
N PHE A 87 -19.41 4.62 -1.47
CA PHE A 87 -19.27 4.04 -2.81
C PHE A 87 -17.92 4.43 -3.42
N LEU A 88 -17.43 3.60 -4.32
CA LEU A 88 -16.19 3.82 -5.07
C LEU A 88 -16.55 4.37 -6.46
N ASP A 89 -16.08 5.57 -6.78
CA ASP A 89 -16.36 6.23 -8.07
C ASP A 89 -15.57 5.62 -9.25
N ASN A 90 -14.47 4.90 -8.97
CA ASN A 90 -13.51 4.44 -9.98
C ASN A 90 -13.40 2.89 -10.00
N VAL A 91 -14.55 2.21 -10.08
CA VAL A 91 -14.59 0.77 -10.29
C VAL A 91 -14.91 0.52 -11.76
N ILE A 92 -14.06 -0.27 -12.43
CA ILE A 92 -14.32 -0.66 -13.83
C ILE A 92 -15.56 -1.53 -13.89
N SER A 93 -16.41 -1.31 -14.92
CA SER A 93 -17.55 -2.18 -15.17
C SER A 93 -17.11 -3.51 -15.77
N ASN A 94 -18.02 -4.50 -15.76
CA ASN A 94 -17.74 -5.79 -16.39
C ASN A 94 -17.46 -5.64 -17.89
N GLU A 95 -18.20 -4.76 -18.59
CA GLU A 95 -18.00 -4.49 -20.02
C GLU A 95 -16.62 -3.86 -20.28
N GLN A 96 -16.18 -2.94 -19.41
CA GLN A 96 -14.85 -2.35 -19.52
C GLN A 96 -13.75 -3.39 -19.28
N TYR A 97 -13.94 -4.28 -18.31
CA TYR A 97 -13.03 -5.38 -18.05
C TYR A 97 -12.91 -6.33 -19.27
N VAL A 98 -14.05 -6.75 -19.83
CA VAL A 98 -14.06 -7.63 -21.01
C VAL A 98 -13.33 -6.98 -22.17
N ARG A 99 -13.63 -5.71 -22.49
CA ARG A 99 -12.94 -4.97 -23.57
C ARG A 99 -11.43 -4.88 -23.35
N LEU A 100 -11.00 -4.64 -22.09
CA LEU A 100 -9.57 -4.58 -21.76
C LEU A 100 -8.89 -5.92 -22.03
N ILE A 101 -9.49 -7.03 -21.58
CA ILE A 101 -8.94 -8.37 -21.77
C ILE A 101 -8.88 -8.77 -23.24
N GLU A 102 -9.93 -8.46 -24.01
CA GLU A 102 -9.96 -8.72 -25.47
C GLU A 102 -8.91 -7.89 -26.21
N GLY A 103 -8.77 -6.61 -25.88
CA GLY A 103 -7.73 -5.74 -26.46
C GLY A 103 -6.33 -6.28 -26.19
N LEU A 104 -6.01 -6.63 -24.94
CA LEU A 104 -4.71 -7.20 -24.60
C LEU A 104 -4.41 -8.52 -25.33
N LYS A 105 -5.42 -9.36 -25.55
CA LYS A 105 -5.28 -10.57 -26.37
C LYS A 105 -5.01 -10.25 -27.85
N GLN A 106 -5.71 -9.28 -28.42
CA GLN A 106 -5.55 -8.89 -29.82
C GLN A 106 -4.17 -8.27 -30.08
N ASP A 107 -3.67 -7.50 -29.12
CA ASP A 107 -2.35 -6.87 -29.17
C ASP A 107 -1.20 -7.88 -28.90
N GLY A 108 -1.54 -9.10 -28.45
CA GLY A 108 -0.56 -10.11 -28.05
C GLY A 108 0.17 -9.76 -26.74
N ASP A 109 -0.33 -8.83 -25.95
CA ASP A 109 0.28 -8.40 -24.68
C ASP A 109 -0.11 -9.33 -23.54
N TRP A 110 0.42 -10.55 -23.60
CA TRP A 110 0.11 -11.61 -22.63
C TRP A 110 0.57 -11.28 -21.21
N PHE A 111 1.63 -10.45 -21.05
CA PHE A 111 2.12 -10.07 -19.72
C PHE A 111 1.05 -9.27 -18.96
N TRP A 112 0.55 -8.18 -19.56
CA TRP A 112 -0.51 -7.39 -18.93
C TRP A 112 -1.85 -8.13 -18.87
N TYR A 113 -2.13 -8.97 -19.86
CA TYR A 113 -3.31 -9.85 -19.83
C TYR A 113 -3.34 -10.69 -18.56
N PHE A 114 -2.26 -11.40 -18.24
CA PHE A 114 -2.21 -12.23 -17.03
C PHE A 114 -2.18 -11.42 -15.75
N ILE A 115 -1.49 -10.28 -15.70
CA ILE A 115 -1.55 -9.38 -14.55
C ILE A 115 -2.99 -8.98 -14.22
N VAL A 116 -3.74 -8.50 -15.20
CA VAL A 116 -5.14 -8.08 -15.02
C VAL A 116 -6.01 -9.25 -14.62
N ARG A 117 -5.86 -10.38 -15.28
CA ARG A 117 -6.60 -11.62 -14.97
C ARG A 117 -6.35 -12.11 -13.55
N PHE A 118 -5.10 -12.16 -13.12
CA PHE A 118 -4.77 -12.57 -11.74
C PHE A 118 -5.34 -11.61 -10.71
N LEU A 119 -5.21 -10.31 -10.91
CA LEU A 119 -5.76 -9.30 -9.98
C LEU A 119 -7.29 -9.46 -9.82
N VAL A 120 -8.00 -9.59 -10.94
CA VAL A 120 -9.47 -9.68 -10.92
C VAL A 120 -9.96 -11.03 -10.39
N CYS A 121 -9.38 -12.15 -10.86
CA CYS A 121 -9.85 -13.48 -10.50
C CYS A 121 -9.46 -13.90 -9.08
N THR A 122 -8.36 -13.41 -8.55
CA THR A 122 -7.87 -13.82 -7.23
C THR A 122 -8.12 -12.79 -6.13
N GLY A 123 -8.40 -11.54 -6.48
CA GLY A 123 -8.49 -10.42 -5.52
C GLY A 123 -7.18 -10.15 -4.79
N ALA A 124 -6.05 -10.54 -5.38
CA ALA A 124 -4.72 -10.25 -4.84
C ALA A 124 -4.41 -8.75 -4.92
N ARG A 125 -3.68 -8.23 -3.93
CA ARG A 125 -3.12 -6.88 -4.02
C ARG A 125 -1.93 -6.88 -4.98
N VAL A 126 -1.59 -5.73 -5.55
CA VAL A 126 -0.41 -5.60 -6.43
C VAL A 126 0.88 -6.09 -5.76
N SER A 127 1.07 -5.78 -4.47
CA SER A 127 2.22 -6.27 -3.70
C SER A 127 2.21 -7.78 -3.44
N GLU A 128 1.04 -8.40 -3.43
CA GLU A 128 0.83 -9.84 -3.30
C GLU A 128 1.05 -10.52 -4.65
N LEU A 129 0.57 -9.91 -5.74
CA LEU A 129 0.76 -10.40 -7.10
C LEU A 129 2.24 -10.64 -7.43
N ARG A 130 3.11 -9.73 -7.03
CA ARG A 130 4.57 -9.84 -7.22
C ARG A 130 5.22 -11.04 -6.52
N GLN A 131 4.51 -11.70 -5.61
CA GLN A 131 4.99 -12.87 -4.87
C GLN A 131 4.50 -14.19 -5.48
N PHE A 132 3.64 -14.13 -6.51
CA PHE A 132 3.20 -15.34 -7.19
C PHE A 132 4.37 -16.00 -7.93
N LYS A 133 4.52 -17.28 -7.68
CA LYS A 133 5.47 -18.15 -8.36
C LYS A 133 4.72 -19.22 -9.14
N VAL A 134 5.42 -19.84 -10.09
CA VAL A 134 4.86 -20.95 -10.87
C VAL A 134 4.35 -22.08 -9.97
N GLU A 135 5.07 -22.39 -8.89
CA GLU A 135 4.64 -23.39 -7.89
C GLU A 135 3.26 -23.13 -7.29
N HIS A 136 2.92 -21.83 -7.04
CA HIS A 136 1.60 -21.45 -6.52
C HIS A 136 0.50 -21.67 -7.57
N VAL A 137 0.83 -21.42 -8.85
CA VAL A 137 -0.12 -21.68 -9.95
C VAL A 137 -0.37 -23.18 -10.08
N ILE A 138 0.65 -24.00 -9.99
CA ILE A 138 0.53 -25.47 -10.01
C ILE A 138 -0.30 -25.97 -8.83
N ALA A 139 -0.03 -25.46 -7.63
CA ALA A 139 -0.76 -25.81 -6.40
C ALA A 139 -2.22 -25.30 -6.40
N GLY A 140 -2.52 -24.25 -7.16
CA GLY A 140 -3.85 -23.61 -7.22
C GLY A 140 -4.12 -22.62 -6.09
N TYR A 141 -3.12 -22.30 -5.27
CA TYR A 141 -3.24 -21.32 -4.19
C TYR A 141 -1.87 -20.77 -3.79
N MET A 142 -1.91 -19.64 -3.11
CA MET A 142 -0.76 -19.03 -2.43
C MET A 142 -1.14 -18.65 -1.01
N ASP A 143 -0.34 -19.06 -0.04
CA ASP A 143 -0.46 -18.63 1.35
C ASP A 143 0.46 -17.43 1.60
N ILE A 144 -0.10 -16.34 2.08
CA ILE A 144 0.64 -15.12 2.37
C ILE A 144 0.37 -14.61 3.78
N VAL A 145 1.37 -13.95 4.35
CA VAL A 145 1.20 -13.19 5.59
C VAL A 145 0.81 -11.77 5.24
N SER A 146 -0.44 -11.41 5.53
CA SER A 146 -0.96 -10.06 5.28
C SER A 146 -0.69 -9.11 6.46
N LYS A 147 -1.05 -7.84 6.29
CA LYS A 147 -0.90 -6.80 7.32
C LYS A 147 -1.46 -7.28 8.68
N GLY A 148 -0.66 -7.18 9.73
CA GLY A 148 -1.00 -7.65 11.08
C GLY A 148 -0.72 -9.15 11.32
N GLN A 149 0.18 -9.74 10.55
CA GLN A 149 0.62 -11.16 10.65
C GLN A 149 -0.53 -12.18 10.47
N LYS A 150 -1.58 -11.80 9.76
CA LYS A 150 -2.69 -12.71 9.47
C LYS A 150 -2.36 -13.55 8.23
N LEU A 151 -2.36 -14.87 8.39
CA LEU A 151 -2.25 -15.80 7.27
C LEU A 151 -3.52 -15.69 6.41
N ARG A 152 -3.34 -15.53 5.09
CA ARG A 152 -4.42 -15.50 4.12
C ARG A 152 -4.09 -16.41 2.95
N ARG A 153 -5.04 -17.27 2.57
CA ARG A 153 -4.95 -18.08 1.34
C ARG A 153 -5.61 -17.36 0.19
N ILE A 154 -4.88 -17.25 -0.92
CA ILE A 154 -5.38 -16.72 -2.19
C ILE A 154 -5.54 -17.91 -3.14
N TRP A 155 -6.77 -18.17 -3.57
CA TRP A 155 -7.09 -19.23 -4.51
C TRP A 155 -6.92 -18.76 -5.94
N ILE A 156 -6.41 -19.65 -6.81
CA ILE A 156 -6.24 -19.41 -8.23
C ILE A 156 -7.23 -20.32 -8.97
N PRO A 157 -8.22 -19.78 -9.70
CA PRO A 157 -9.20 -20.57 -10.44
C PRO A 157 -8.54 -21.49 -11.48
N ASP A 158 -9.10 -22.68 -11.69
CA ASP A 158 -8.53 -23.70 -12.59
C ASP A 158 -8.37 -23.20 -14.03
N SER A 159 -9.34 -22.43 -14.54
CA SER A 159 -9.25 -21.84 -15.88
C SER A 159 -8.03 -20.91 -16.02
N LEU A 160 -7.77 -20.08 -15.01
CA LEU A 160 -6.63 -19.19 -15.02
C LEU A 160 -5.29 -19.93 -14.88
N ARG A 161 -5.28 -21.01 -14.08
CA ARG A 161 -4.10 -21.91 -13.93
C ARG A 161 -3.71 -22.51 -15.27
N GLN A 162 -4.66 -23.14 -15.97
CA GLN A 162 -4.40 -23.79 -17.26
C GLN A 162 -3.89 -22.81 -18.32
N GLU A 163 -4.53 -21.64 -18.43
CA GLU A 163 -4.08 -20.59 -19.35
C GLU A 163 -2.65 -20.10 -19.03
N SER A 164 -2.35 -19.85 -17.76
CA SER A 164 -1.06 -19.27 -17.36
C SER A 164 0.09 -20.28 -17.44
N ILE A 165 -0.15 -21.57 -17.20
CA ILE A 165 0.85 -22.63 -17.40
C ILE A 165 1.18 -22.76 -18.88
N ALA A 166 0.17 -22.69 -19.76
CA ALA A 166 0.41 -22.76 -21.21
C ALA A 166 1.19 -21.54 -21.74
N TRP A 167 1.00 -20.38 -21.12
CA TRP A 167 1.73 -19.16 -21.51
C TRP A 167 3.20 -19.19 -21.08
N LYS A 168 3.50 -19.69 -19.89
CA LYS A 168 4.87 -19.77 -19.37
C LYS A 168 5.48 -21.10 -19.76
N ALA A 169 6.18 -21.14 -20.91
CA ALA A 169 6.76 -22.34 -21.48
C ALA A 169 7.86 -23.02 -20.61
N ASP A 170 8.39 -22.34 -19.58
CA ASP A 170 9.34 -22.91 -18.61
C ASP A 170 8.75 -22.89 -17.20
N PRO A 171 8.13 -23.99 -16.73
CA PRO A 171 7.53 -24.07 -15.41
C PRO A 171 8.55 -24.13 -14.25
N MET A 172 9.83 -24.23 -14.53
CA MET A 172 10.86 -24.52 -13.51
C MET A 172 11.46 -23.28 -12.86
N ASN A 173 11.17 -22.06 -13.32
CA ASN A 173 11.88 -20.88 -12.82
C ASN A 173 11.01 -19.73 -12.32
N GLY A 174 10.95 -19.61 -11.00
CA GLY A 174 10.86 -18.33 -10.34
C GLY A 174 9.47 -17.69 -10.29
N PHE A 175 9.48 -16.36 -10.28
CA PHE A 175 8.28 -15.55 -10.22
C PHE A 175 7.45 -15.64 -11.50
N LEU A 176 6.13 -15.56 -11.33
CA LEU A 176 5.20 -15.62 -12.45
C LEU A 176 5.24 -14.30 -13.27
N PHE A 177 5.49 -13.17 -12.59
CA PHE A 177 5.53 -11.82 -13.15
C PHE A 177 6.84 -11.12 -12.86
#